data_b423cad9959635cfe07b4f062c396397
#
_entry.id   b423cad9959635cfe07b4f062c396397
#
_cell.length_a   1.000
_cell.length_b   1.000
_cell.length_c   1.000
_cell.angle_alpha   90.00
_cell.angle_beta   90.00
_cell.angle_gamma   90.00
#
_symmetry.space_group_name_H-M   'P 1'
#
loop_
_entity.id
_entity.type
_entity.pdbx_description
1 polymer ?
#
loop_
_entity_poly.entity_id
_entity_poly.type
_entity_poly.pdbx_seq_one_letter_code
_entity_poly.pdbx_strand_id
1 'polypeptide(L)'
;MKRLLTLLTLMLLAAGLQAQNGPQLYNMSFDTWSKTSGAWNPYPAEPAHGQKVWDTANHGLSILGINGTVPEYKHVAVPGEGKAAAKIVSKKVVWAFVAGNLFAGRFGRVVKLSGAELYFGVPFTARPKSLSGYLHYIPKPVDFAQEPFLDQMGKPDIGGIEVLLADWDQPYHIITNYEKFIDVTTDPHIIGMGELKLTKNTGGYIHFEIPIKYRSGKTPKYVVITAASSWNGADFTGGSGSTLYLDELQFNY
;
A
#
# COMPACT_ATOMS: atom_id res chain seq x y z
N MET A 1 -0.11 52.39 10.79
CA MET A 1 0.93 51.39 10.50
C MET A 1 0.65 50.01 11.11
N LYS A 2 0.20 49.87 12.38
CA LYS A 2 -0.07 48.54 13.00
C LYS A 2 -1.17 47.72 12.30
N ARG A 3 -2.21 48.34 11.74
CA ARG A 3 -3.32 47.62 11.06
C ARG A 3 -2.95 47.06 9.68
N LEU A 4 -1.96 47.67 9.00
CA LEU A 4 -1.48 47.20 7.68
C LEU A 4 -0.60 45.93 7.82
N LEU A 5 0.17 45.85 8.91
CA LEU A 5 0.99 44.65 9.19
C LEU A 5 0.15 43.41 9.52
N THR A 6 -0.97 43.59 10.24
CA THR A 6 -1.86 42.49 10.60
C THR A 6 -2.60 41.90 9.39
N LEU A 7 -2.96 42.73 8.41
CA LEU A 7 -3.54 42.26 7.14
C LEU A 7 -2.53 41.49 6.27
N LEU A 8 -1.26 41.92 6.25
CA LEU A 8 -0.22 41.24 5.50
C LEU A 8 0.12 39.87 6.11
N THR A 9 0.08 39.72 7.43
CA THR A 9 0.32 38.45 8.13
C THR A 9 -0.82 37.46 7.93
N LEU A 10 -2.08 37.93 7.87
CA LEU A 10 -3.23 37.08 7.54
C LEU A 10 -3.21 36.63 6.06
N MET A 11 -2.75 37.46 5.12
CA MET A 11 -2.60 37.05 3.72
C MET A 11 -1.48 36.02 3.50
N LEU A 12 -0.42 36.06 4.28
CA LEU A 12 0.66 35.07 4.22
C LEU A 12 0.28 33.71 4.81
N LEU A 13 -0.63 33.67 5.80
CA LEU A 13 -1.20 32.41 6.32
C LEU A 13 -2.26 31.80 5.39
N ALA A 14 -2.95 32.62 4.60
CA ALA A 14 -3.90 32.10 3.60
C ALA A 14 -3.23 31.53 2.34
N ALA A 15 -1.98 31.90 2.05
CA ALA A 15 -1.22 31.35 0.92
C ALA A 15 -0.66 29.94 1.21
N GLY A 16 -0.66 29.48 2.47
CA GLY A 16 -0.23 28.13 2.88
C GLY A 16 -1.30 27.04 2.75
N LEU A 17 -2.53 27.40 2.45
CA LEU A 17 -3.68 26.49 2.38
C LEU A 17 -4.20 26.26 0.95
N GLN A 18 -3.40 26.45 -0.08
CA GLN A 18 -3.66 25.88 -1.39
C GLN A 18 -3.20 24.41 -1.40
N ALA A 19 -3.81 23.60 -0.54
CA ALA A 19 -3.71 22.16 -0.56
C ALA A 19 -4.33 21.65 -1.87
N GLN A 20 -3.49 21.23 -2.79
CA GLN A 20 -3.57 19.98 -3.52
C GLN A 20 -4.98 19.56 -4.00
N ASN A 21 -5.51 20.32 -4.97
CA ASN A 21 -6.78 20.00 -5.62
C ASN A 21 -6.59 18.99 -6.76
N GLY A 22 -6.16 17.76 -6.44
CA GLY A 22 -6.09 16.68 -7.40
C GLY A 22 -6.86 15.44 -6.93
N PRO A 23 -7.22 14.51 -7.84
CA PRO A 23 -7.96 13.31 -7.50
C PRO A 23 -7.24 12.45 -6.46
N GLN A 24 -7.99 12.00 -5.45
CA GLN A 24 -7.55 11.02 -4.46
C GLN A 24 -8.29 9.71 -4.67
N LEU A 25 -7.74 8.60 -4.19
CA LEU A 25 -8.45 7.33 -4.15
C LEU A 25 -9.40 7.28 -2.95
N TYR A 26 -10.42 6.42 -3.05
CA TYR A 26 -11.30 6.18 -1.91
C TYR A 26 -10.54 5.50 -0.75
N ASN A 27 -10.87 5.87 0.48
CA ASN A 27 -10.38 5.27 1.72
C ASN A 27 -8.84 5.27 1.86
N MET A 28 -8.17 6.35 1.47
CA MET A 28 -6.72 6.52 1.67
C MET A 28 -6.35 6.75 3.15
N SER A 29 -7.32 7.11 4.01
CA SER A 29 -7.18 7.15 5.48
C SER A 29 -7.40 5.79 6.15
N PHE A 30 -7.80 4.76 5.40
CA PHE A 30 -8.11 3.43 5.95
C PHE A 30 -9.14 3.39 7.09
N ASP A 31 -10.06 4.35 7.15
CA ASP A 31 -11.11 4.43 8.16
C ASP A 31 -12.29 3.48 7.91
N THR A 32 -12.41 2.98 6.70
CA THR A 32 -13.56 2.16 6.29
C THR A 32 -13.15 0.72 6.08
N TRP A 33 -13.74 -0.17 6.88
CA TRP A 33 -13.50 -1.61 6.84
C TRP A 33 -14.80 -2.39 6.92
N SER A 34 -14.80 -3.56 6.29
CA SER A 34 -15.85 -4.57 6.44
C SER A 34 -15.25 -5.95 6.67
N LYS A 35 -16.08 -6.90 7.07
CA LYS A 35 -15.65 -8.29 7.23
C LYS A 35 -16.65 -9.22 6.53
N THR A 36 -16.16 -10.01 5.55
CA THR A 36 -16.98 -10.94 4.79
C THR A 36 -16.32 -12.31 4.78
N SER A 37 -17.06 -13.35 5.16
CA SER A 37 -16.56 -14.74 5.19
C SER A 37 -15.22 -14.89 5.94
N GLY A 38 -15.06 -14.14 7.04
CA GLY A 38 -13.84 -14.14 7.85
C GLY A 38 -12.71 -13.23 7.36
N ALA A 39 -12.76 -12.72 6.13
CA ALA A 39 -11.77 -11.78 5.57
C ALA A 39 -12.11 -10.34 5.94
N TRP A 40 -11.12 -9.59 6.43
CA TRP A 40 -11.18 -8.15 6.56
C TRP A 40 -10.93 -7.49 5.20
N ASN A 41 -11.76 -6.52 4.85
CA ASN A 41 -11.74 -5.79 3.59
C ASN A 41 -11.59 -4.29 3.86
N PRO A 42 -10.66 -3.58 3.20
CA PRO A 42 -10.49 -2.14 3.36
C PRO A 42 -11.49 -1.34 2.50
N TYR A 43 -12.77 -1.70 2.56
CA TYR A 43 -13.89 -1.06 1.89
C TYR A 43 -15.22 -1.40 2.61
N PRO A 44 -16.35 -0.67 2.35
CA PRO A 44 -17.65 -0.96 2.95
C PRO A 44 -18.17 -2.35 2.59
N ALA A 45 -19.07 -2.89 3.40
CA ALA A 45 -19.71 -4.20 3.15
C ALA A 45 -20.50 -4.22 1.82
N GLU A 46 -21.12 -3.10 1.50
CA GLU A 46 -21.83 -2.84 0.24
C GLU A 46 -21.18 -1.64 -0.47
N PRO A 47 -20.06 -1.86 -1.17
CA PRO A 47 -19.33 -0.76 -1.79
C PRO A 47 -20.08 -0.21 -3.00
N ALA A 48 -20.29 1.11 -3.03
CA ALA A 48 -20.73 1.82 -4.21
C ALA A 48 -19.64 1.78 -5.30
N HIS A 49 -20.00 2.18 -6.53
CA HIS A 49 -19.04 2.28 -7.62
C HIS A 49 -17.85 3.16 -7.22
N GLY A 50 -16.62 2.67 -7.45
CA GLY A 50 -15.38 3.37 -7.11
C GLY A 50 -14.92 3.25 -5.64
N GLN A 51 -15.68 2.59 -4.75
CA GLN A 51 -15.30 2.42 -3.35
C GLN A 51 -14.46 1.15 -3.09
N LYS A 52 -14.46 0.18 -4.01
CA LYS A 52 -13.60 -1.00 -3.91
C LYS A 52 -12.29 -0.74 -4.62
N VAL A 53 -11.43 0.04 -3.97
CA VAL A 53 -10.11 0.45 -4.49
C VAL A 53 -9.01 -0.49 -4.00
N TRP A 54 -9.07 -0.84 -2.72
CA TRP A 54 -8.04 -1.60 -2.02
C TRP A 54 -8.42 -3.06 -1.87
N ASP A 55 -7.45 -3.94 -1.95
CA ASP A 55 -7.63 -5.36 -1.64
C ASP A 55 -6.37 -5.94 -0.97
N THR A 56 -6.47 -7.18 -0.50
CA THR A 56 -5.44 -7.86 0.28
C THR A 56 -5.47 -9.36 -0.03
N ALA A 57 -4.47 -10.12 0.43
CA ALA A 57 -4.49 -11.58 0.39
C ALA A 57 -5.47 -12.23 1.41
N ASN A 58 -6.19 -11.44 2.20
CA ASN A 58 -7.09 -11.96 3.26
C ASN A 58 -8.12 -12.96 2.74
N HIS A 59 -8.66 -12.74 1.53
CA HIS A 59 -9.64 -13.66 0.94
C HIS A 59 -9.10 -15.10 0.78
N GLY A 60 -7.81 -15.22 0.42
CA GLY A 60 -7.16 -16.54 0.35
C GLY A 60 -6.82 -17.10 1.73
N LEU A 61 -6.48 -16.26 2.68
CA LEU A 61 -6.01 -16.65 4.01
C LEU A 61 -7.14 -16.90 5.01
N SER A 62 -8.30 -16.28 4.81
CA SER A 62 -9.45 -16.39 5.71
C SER A 62 -9.98 -17.82 5.82
N ILE A 63 -9.79 -18.66 4.80
CA ILE A 63 -10.09 -20.10 4.83
C ILE A 63 -9.30 -20.81 5.95
N LEU A 64 -8.10 -20.30 6.28
CA LEU A 64 -7.26 -20.77 7.38
C LEU A 64 -7.49 -20.00 8.68
N GLY A 65 -8.51 -19.14 8.75
CA GLY A 65 -8.78 -18.28 9.90
C GLY A 65 -7.78 -17.12 10.06
N ILE A 66 -7.01 -16.79 9.01
CA ILE A 66 -5.91 -15.82 9.06
C ILE A 66 -6.28 -14.58 8.25
N ASN A 67 -5.90 -13.40 8.78
CA ASN A 67 -5.86 -12.14 8.04
C ASN A 67 -4.46 -11.55 8.18
N GLY A 68 -3.81 -11.26 7.08
CA GLY A 68 -2.52 -10.56 7.03
C GLY A 68 -2.67 -9.06 7.16
N THR A 69 -3.84 -8.52 6.85
CA THR A 69 -4.13 -7.08 6.90
C THR A 69 -5.46 -6.85 7.59
N VAL A 70 -5.46 -6.00 8.63
CA VAL A 70 -6.63 -5.77 9.48
C VAL A 70 -6.71 -4.29 9.87
N PRO A 71 -7.90 -3.76 10.24
CA PRO A 71 -8.00 -2.43 10.83
C PRO A 71 -7.31 -2.39 12.21
N GLU A 72 -6.61 -1.30 12.48
CA GLU A 72 -6.05 -0.96 13.78
C GLU A 72 -6.70 0.31 14.31
N TYR A 73 -7.47 0.21 15.40
CA TYR A 73 -8.26 1.31 15.94
C TYR A 73 -7.58 2.06 17.09
N LYS A 74 -6.53 1.49 17.68
CA LYS A 74 -5.87 2.06 18.85
C LYS A 74 -4.56 2.75 18.54
N HIS A 75 -3.97 2.43 17.40
CA HIS A 75 -2.70 2.95 16.97
C HIS A 75 -2.86 3.58 15.58
N VAL A 76 -3.41 4.79 15.56
CA VAL A 76 -3.62 5.64 14.37
C VAL A 76 -2.55 6.71 14.28
N ALA A 77 -2.28 7.22 13.07
CA ALA A 77 -1.19 8.16 12.83
C ALA A 77 -1.44 9.53 13.47
N VAL A 78 -2.66 10.04 13.31
CA VAL A 78 -3.06 11.35 13.82
C VAL A 78 -4.22 11.17 14.81
N PRO A 79 -3.94 11.12 16.12
CA PRO A 79 -5.00 10.94 17.12
C PRO A 79 -6.10 12.00 17.02
N GLY A 80 -7.35 11.55 16.89
CA GLY A 80 -8.52 12.42 16.80
C GLY A 80 -8.96 12.78 15.38
N GLU A 81 -8.18 12.45 14.35
CA GLU A 81 -8.53 12.69 12.97
C GLU A 81 -9.01 11.41 12.27
N GLY A 82 -8.29 10.31 12.35
CA GLY A 82 -8.68 9.03 11.79
C GLY A 82 -9.41 8.11 12.78
N LYS A 83 -10.10 7.09 12.26
CA LYS A 83 -10.77 6.05 13.05
C LYS A 83 -9.95 4.76 13.09
N ALA A 84 -9.23 4.45 12.04
CA ALA A 84 -8.43 3.24 11.92
C ALA A 84 -7.27 3.43 10.94
N ALA A 85 -6.18 2.72 11.19
CA ALA A 85 -5.09 2.54 10.26
C ALA A 85 -5.12 1.13 9.65
N ALA A 86 -4.43 0.91 8.55
CA ALA A 86 -4.17 -0.43 8.02
C ALA A 86 -2.98 -1.04 8.77
N LYS A 87 -3.20 -2.19 9.44
CA LYS A 87 -2.15 -3.00 10.07
C LYS A 87 -1.87 -4.21 9.19
N ILE A 88 -0.67 -4.26 8.63
CA ILE A 88 -0.21 -5.24 7.65
C ILE A 88 0.86 -6.11 8.32
N VAL A 89 0.62 -7.43 8.45
CA VAL A 89 1.48 -8.33 9.25
C VAL A 89 1.83 -9.57 8.46
N SER A 90 3.12 -9.86 8.32
CA SER A 90 3.62 -11.11 7.76
C SER A 90 3.43 -12.28 8.72
N LYS A 91 3.07 -13.43 8.22
CA LYS A 91 2.73 -14.60 9.03
C LYS A 91 3.34 -15.88 8.45
N LYS A 92 3.77 -16.76 9.34
CA LYS A 92 4.09 -18.14 9.00
C LYS A 92 2.85 -19.00 9.16
N VAL A 93 2.56 -19.82 8.16
CA VAL A 93 1.44 -20.74 8.13
C VAL A 93 2.02 -22.14 7.92
N VAL A 94 1.97 -22.99 8.92
CA VAL A 94 2.48 -24.36 8.99
C VAL A 94 3.74 -24.63 8.15
N TRP A 95 3.63 -24.55 6.82
CA TRP A 95 4.70 -24.85 5.85
C TRP A 95 5.01 -23.68 4.90
N ALA A 96 4.34 -22.54 5.03
CA ALA A 96 4.48 -21.41 4.12
C ALA A 96 4.65 -20.08 4.87
N PHE A 97 5.32 -19.15 4.23
CA PHE A 97 5.36 -17.76 4.64
C PHE A 97 4.38 -16.95 3.78
N VAL A 98 3.64 -16.06 4.41
CA VAL A 98 2.71 -15.14 3.74
C VAL A 98 3.02 -13.72 4.20
N ALA A 99 3.49 -12.90 3.29
CA ALA A 99 3.64 -11.48 3.55
C ALA A 99 2.28 -10.83 3.75
N GLY A 100 2.15 -10.03 4.81
CA GLY A 100 1.06 -9.07 4.90
C GLY A 100 1.16 -8.09 3.74
N ASN A 101 0.04 -7.81 3.08
CA ASN A 101 -0.01 -6.93 1.92
C ASN A 101 -1.33 -6.15 1.84
N LEU A 102 -1.25 -5.02 1.19
CA LEU A 102 -2.37 -4.16 0.82
C LEU A 102 -2.07 -3.58 -0.56
N PHE A 103 -3.01 -3.61 -1.49
CA PHE A 103 -2.77 -3.08 -2.83
C PHE A 103 -4.00 -2.42 -3.45
N ALA A 104 -3.77 -1.42 -4.29
CA ALA A 104 -4.81 -0.86 -5.15
C ALA A 104 -5.05 -1.81 -6.33
N GLY A 105 -6.23 -2.45 -6.33
CA GLY A 105 -6.59 -3.49 -7.28
C GLY A 105 -7.64 -4.44 -6.73
N ARG A 106 -7.59 -5.70 -7.18
CA ARG A 106 -8.58 -6.72 -6.79
C ARG A 106 -7.93 -8.09 -6.65
N PHE A 107 -8.22 -8.78 -5.56
CA PHE A 107 -7.99 -10.22 -5.42
C PHE A 107 -9.06 -10.97 -6.24
N GLY A 108 -8.66 -11.87 -7.11
CA GLY A 108 -9.56 -12.71 -7.90
C GLY A 108 -9.99 -13.96 -7.13
N ARG A 109 -9.09 -14.92 -7.05
CA ARG A 109 -9.34 -16.21 -6.37
C ARG A 109 -8.02 -16.89 -5.99
N VAL A 110 -8.13 -17.87 -5.10
CA VAL A 110 -7.02 -18.81 -4.85
C VAL A 110 -6.89 -19.74 -6.04
N VAL A 111 -5.65 -19.96 -6.49
CA VAL A 111 -5.30 -20.88 -7.57
C VAL A 111 -4.43 -22.00 -7.01
N LYS A 112 -4.92 -23.22 -7.05
CA LYS A 112 -4.31 -24.39 -6.38
C LYS A 112 -4.12 -24.10 -4.87
N LEU A 113 -3.05 -24.57 -4.26
CA LEU A 113 -2.82 -24.45 -2.81
C LEU A 113 -1.99 -23.22 -2.41
N SER A 114 -1.29 -22.58 -3.35
CA SER A 114 -0.28 -21.57 -3.03
C SER A 114 -0.33 -20.34 -3.94
N GLY A 115 -1.16 -20.32 -4.96
CA GLY A 115 -1.26 -19.20 -5.90
C GLY A 115 -2.50 -18.36 -5.71
N ALA A 116 -2.45 -17.18 -6.28
CA ALA A 116 -3.54 -16.23 -6.34
C ALA A 116 -3.69 -15.64 -7.74
N GLU A 117 -4.91 -15.42 -8.15
CA GLU A 117 -5.25 -14.58 -9.28
C GLU A 117 -5.43 -13.16 -8.79
N LEU A 118 -4.65 -12.23 -9.33
CA LEU A 118 -4.61 -10.83 -8.90
C LEU A 118 -4.81 -9.90 -10.10
N TYR A 119 -5.44 -8.77 -9.84
CA TYR A 119 -5.63 -7.69 -10.79
C TYR A 119 -5.12 -6.41 -10.14
N PHE A 120 -3.93 -5.97 -10.55
CA PHE A 120 -3.30 -4.75 -10.04
C PHE A 120 -3.78 -3.52 -10.82
N GLY A 121 -4.04 -2.46 -10.09
CA GLY A 121 -4.40 -1.17 -10.63
C GLY A 121 -5.91 -0.88 -10.61
N VAL A 122 -6.19 0.38 -10.28
CA VAL A 122 -7.52 0.98 -10.35
C VAL A 122 -7.50 2.15 -11.33
N PRO A 123 -8.65 2.49 -11.97
CA PRO A 123 -8.71 3.61 -12.91
C PRO A 123 -8.23 4.91 -12.29
N PHE A 124 -7.27 5.58 -12.95
CA PHE A 124 -6.69 6.82 -12.47
C PHE A 124 -5.96 7.55 -13.61
N THR A 125 -6.33 8.81 -13.87
CA THR A 125 -5.82 9.57 -15.02
C THR A 125 -4.98 10.79 -14.63
N ALA A 126 -4.86 11.09 -13.33
CA ALA A 126 -4.08 12.22 -12.87
C ALA A 126 -2.57 11.91 -12.78
N ARG A 127 -1.76 12.96 -12.67
CA ARG A 127 -0.29 12.87 -12.62
C ARG A 127 0.22 13.54 -11.34
N PRO A 128 0.09 12.90 -10.16
CA PRO A 128 0.62 13.43 -8.92
C PRO A 128 2.16 13.48 -8.93
N LYS A 129 2.74 14.41 -8.19
CA LYS A 129 4.19 14.50 -8.00
C LYS A 129 4.73 13.47 -7.03
N SER A 130 3.92 13.14 -6.01
CA SER A 130 4.31 12.18 -4.97
C SER A 130 3.10 11.49 -4.35
N LEU A 131 3.36 10.39 -3.64
CA LEU A 131 2.47 9.77 -2.67
C LEU A 131 3.05 10.03 -1.28
N SER A 132 2.27 10.58 -0.36
CA SER A 132 2.66 10.78 1.03
C SER A 132 1.66 10.12 1.99
N GLY A 133 2.00 10.11 3.27
CA GLY A 133 1.17 9.56 4.34
C GLY A 133 1.98 9.30 5.59
N TYR A 134 1.45 8.48 6.47
CA TYR A 134 2.12 8.08 7.70
C TYR A 134 2.32 6.57 7.72
N LEU A 135 3.47 6.13 8.22
CA LEU A 135 3.77 4.74 8.42
C LEU A 135 4.50 4.48 9.75
N HIS A 136 4.28 3.29 10.30
CA HIS A 136 5.09 2.75 11.38
C HIS A 136 5.51 1.33 11.00
N TYR A 137 6.82 1.09 10.92
CA TYR A 137 7.38 -0.22 10.54
C TYR A 137 8.13 -0.88 11.68
N ILE A 138 7.83 -2.15 11.93
CA ILE A 138 8.48 -2.98 12.94
C ILE A 138 8.98 -4.26 12.27
N PRO A 139 10.23 -4.31 11.81
CA PRO A 139 10.81 -5.53 11.24
C PRO A 139 10.99 -6.61 12.29
N LYS A 140 10.88 -7.87 11.86
CA LYS A 140 11.36 -9.05 12.59
C LYS A 140 12.54 -9.65 11.83
N PRO A 141 13.37 -10.48 12.46
CA PRO A 141 14.35 -11.26 11.72
C PRO A 141 13.66 -12.14 10.68
N VAL A 142 14.24 -12.24 9.49
CA VAL A 142 13.79 -13.17 8.45
C VAL A 142 13.91 -14.59 8.99
N ASP A 143 12.80 -15.29 9.14
CA ASP A 143 12.69 -16.67 9.65
C ASP A 143 12.17 -17.66 8.61
N PHE A 144 11.91 -17.17 7.40
CA PHE A 144 11.58 -17.96 6.23
C PHE A 144 12.17 -17.32 4.98
N ALA A 145 12.95 -18.06 4.21
CA ALA A 145 13.52 -17.59 2.95
C ALA A 145 13.63 -18.73 1.92
N GLN A 146 13.50 -18.37 0.64
CA GLN A 146 13.73 -19.25 -0.50
C GLN A 146 14.74 -18.60 -1.46
N GLU A 147 15.26 -19.36 -2.40
CA GLU A 147 16.10 -18.81 -3.46
C GLU A 147 15.37 -17.69 -4.25
N PRO A 148 16.06 -16.61 -4.58
CA PRO A 148 17.50 -16.36 -4.39
C PRO A 148 17.84 -15.66 -3.06
N PHE A 149 16.98 -15.64 -2.05
CA PHE A 149 17.07 -14.82 -0.84
C PHE A 149 17.50 -15.60 0.42
N LEU A 150 18.09 -16.78 0.30
CA LEU A 150 18.54 -17.59 1.45
C LEU A 150 19.53 -16.84 2.34
N ASP A 151 20.31 -15.94 1.77
CA ASP A 151 21.27 -15.10 2.49
C ASP A 151 20.61 -14.09 3.42
N GLN A 152 19.29 -13.87 3.30
CA GLN A 152 18.54 -12.96 4.16
C GLN A 152 18.16 -13.57 5.51
N MET A 153 18.27 -14.90 5.67
CA MET A 153 17.93 -15.57 6.93
C MET A 153 18.63 -14.94 8.14
N GLY A 154 17.84 -14.62 9.17
CA GLY A 154 18.30 -13.98 10.41
C GLY A 154 18.56 -12.48 10.33
N LYS A 155 18.61 -11.88 9.12
CA LYS A 155 18.73 -10.43 8.96
C LYS A 155 17.39 -9.75 9.25
N PRO A 156 17.35 -8.45 9.60
CA PRO A 156 16.12 -7.69 9.70
C PRO A 156 15.34 -7.74 8.38
N ASP A 157 14.04 -7.98 8.46
CA ASP A 157 13.15 -7.95 7.30
C ASP A 157 13.03 -6.55 6.70
N ILE A 158 12.63 -6.46 5.45
CA ILE A 158 12.43 -5.22 4.71
C ILE A 158 10.95 -5.10 4.38
N GLY A 159 10.29 -4.05 4.85
CA GLY A 159 8.96 -3.67 4.38
C GLY A 159 9.04 -2.62 3.28
N GLY A 160 7.90 -2.27 2.68
CA GLY A 160 7.92 -1.18 1.71
C GLY A 160 6.58 -0.82 1.10
N ILE A 161 6.64 0.28 0.36
CA ILE A 161 5.52 0.85 -0.40
C ILE A 161 6.04 1.15 -1.81
N GLU A 162 5.25 0.78 -2.81
CA GLU A 162 5.48 1.12 -4.21
C GLU A 162 4.25 1.79 -4.80
N VAL A 163 4.46 2.76 -5.68
CA VAL A 163 3.41 3.40 -6.46
C VAL A 163 3.81 3.38 -7.94
N LEU A 164 2.90 2.90 -8.79
CA LEU A 164 3.07 2.84 -10.24
C LEU A 164 1.90 3.56 -10.92
N LEU A 165 2.20 4.30 -11.97
CA LEU A 165 1.23 4.86 -12.89
C LEU A 165 1.45 4.22 -14.27
N ALA A 166 0.41 3.67 -14.86
CA ALA A 166 0.52 2.93 -16.11
C ALA A 166 -0.57 3.30 -17.13
N ASP A 167 -0.28 3.10 -18.43
CA ASP A 167 -1.22 3.29 -19.53
C ASP A 167 -1.75 1.96 -20.10
N TRP A 168 -1.78 0.91 -19.30
CA TRP A 168 -2.38 -0.39 -19.66
C TRP A 168 -3.82 -0.23 -20.16
N ASP A 169 -4.30 -1.16 -20.99
CA ASP A 169 -5.68 -1.14 -21.47
C ASP A 169 -6.68 -1.74 -20.48
N GLN A 170 -6.18 -2.52 -19.52
CA GLN A 170 -6.94 -3.13 -18.43
C GLN A 170 -6.05 -3.28 -17.18
N PRO A 171 -6.60 -3.56 -15.98
CA PRO A 171 -5.80 -3.86 -14.80
C PRO A 171 -4.80 -4.96 -15.10
N TYR A 172 -3.58 -4.84 -14.56
CA TYR A 172 -2.53 -5.84 -14.78
C TYR A 172 -2.92 -7.15 -14.10
N HIS A 173 -3.19 -8.18 -14.91
CA HIS A 173 -3.66 -9.49 -14.46
C HIS A 173 -2.49 -10.47 -14.35
N ILE A 174 -2.38 -11.18 -13.22
CA ILE A 174 -1.42 -12.27 -13.02
C ILE A 174 -2.05 -13.44 -12.29
N ILE A 175 -1.47 -14.62 -12.53
CA ILE A 175 -1.66 -15.83 -11.73
C ILE A 175 -0.31 -16.20 -11.13
N THR A 176 -0.12 -15.94 -9.84
CA THR A 176 1.19 -15.91 -9.17
C THR A 176 1.99 -17.21 -9.24
N ASN A 177 1.33 -18.36 -9.50
CA ASN A 177 2.02 -19.65 -9.68
C ASN A 177 2.64 -19.82 -11.06
N TYR A 178 2.29 -19.00 -12.04
CA TYR A 178 2.65 -19.19 -13.45
C TYR A 178 3.29 -17.96 -14.06
N GLU A 179 3.06 -16.80 -13.48
CA GLU A 179 3.42 -15.51 -14.06
C GLU A 179 4.28 -14.72 -13.08
N LYS A 180 5.15 -13.91 -13.63
CA LYS A 180 5.95 -12.96 -12.85
C LYS A 180 5.10 -11.76 -12.49
N PHE A 181 5.40 -11.16 -11.33
CA PHE A 181 4.89 -9.85 -10.98
C PHE A 181 5.32 -8.79 -12.01
N ILE A 182 4.71 -7.61 -11.92
CA ILE A 182 5.00 -6.48 -12.81
C ILE A 182 6.51 -6.25 -12.87
N ASP A 183 7.09 -6.34 -14.07
CA ASP A 183 8.48 -5.92 -14.28
C ASP A 183 8.52 -4.40 -14.43
N VAL A 184 8.69 -3.74 -13.30
CA VAL A 184 8.74 -2.28 -13.23
C VAL A 184 9.91 -1.67 -14.01
N THR A 185 10.90 -2.47 -14.40
CA THR A 185 12.08 -1.99 -15.12
C THR A 185 11.85 -1.94 -16.62
N THR A 186 11.23 -2.97 -17.18
CA THR A 186 11.14 -3.17 -18.63
C THR A 186 9.75 -2.97 -19.21
N ASP A 187 8.68 -2.96 -18.40
CA ASP A 187 7.32 -2.72 -18.90
C ASP A 187 7.19 -1.28 -19.47
N PRO A 188 6.98 -1.14 -20.80
CA PRO A 188 6.90 0.16 -21.47
C PRO A 188 5.61 0.93 -21.14
N HIS A 189 4.63 0.26 -20.55
CA HIS A 189 3.37 0.86 -20.11
C HIS A 189 3.47 1.56 -18.76
N ILE A 190 4.55 1.35 -17.98
CA ILE A 190 4.78 2.10 -16.74
C ILE A 190 5.31 3.48 -17.09
N ILE A 191 4.49 4.50 -16.85
CA ILE A 191 4.78 5.89 -17.18
C ILE A 191 5.33 6.71 -16.01
N GLY A 192 5.14 6.23 -14.78
CA GLY A 192 5.68 6.85 -13.57
C GLY A 192 5.73 5.86 -12.43
N MET A 193 6.73 5.98 -11.56
CA MET A 193 6.89 5.11 -10.39
C MET A 193 7.62 5.80 -9.25
N GLY A 194 7.38 5.30 -8.05
CA GLY A 194 8.12 5.63 -6.84
C GLY A 194 8.11 4.45 -5.88
N GLU A 195 9.16 4.29 -5.09
CA GLU A 195 9.26 3.23 -4.07
C GLU A 195 9.89 3.76 -2.78
N LEU A 196 9.53 3.11 -1.66
CA LEU A 196 10.13 3.31 -0.35
C LEU A 196 10.37 1.96 0.31
N LYS A 197 11.63 1.64 0.59
CA LYS A 197 12.04 0.45 1.34
C LYS A 197 12.34 0.80 2.80
N LEU A 198 11.80 -0.01 3.70
CA LEU A 198 11.88 0.19 5.15
C LEU A 198 12.76 -0.91 5.74
N THR A 199 13.97 -0.55 6.14
CA THR A 199 14.99 -1.52 6.63
C THR A 199 15.16 -1.50 8.15
N LYS A 200 14.46 -0.58 8.85
CA LYS A 200 14.60 -0.37 10.31
C LYS A 200 13.26 -0.10 10.95
N ASN A 201 13.18 -0.39 12.27
CA ASN A 201 12.05 0.06 13.08
C ASN A 201 12.01 1.59 13.11
N THR A 202 10.85 2.17 12.82
CA THR A 202 10.66 3.63 12.84
C THR A 202 10.40 4.18 14.24
N GLY A 203 10.18 3.31 15.24
CA GLY A 203 9.94 3.71 16.63
C GLY A 203 8.55 4.32 16.90
N GLY A 204 7.73 4.47 15.88
CA GLY A 204 6.41 5.08 15.88
C GLY A 204 6.03 5.50 14.48
N TYR A 205 4.90 6.21 14.34
CA TYR A 205 4.52 6.79 13.06
C TYR A 205 5.50 7.88 12.63
N ILE A 206 5.90 7.82 11.39
CA ILE A 206 6.65 8.88 10.69
C ILE A 206 5.86 9.30 9.46
N HIS A 207 5.92 10.58 9.12
CA HIS A 207 5.45 11.04 7.82
C HIS A 207 6.45 10.61 6.75
N PHE A 208 5.94 10.14 5.61
CA PHE A 208 6.76 9.81 4.44
C PHE A 208 6.24 10.51 3.19
N GLU A 209 7.12 10.68 2.22
CA GLU A 209 6.78 11.14 0.88
C GLU A 209 7.62 10.36 -0.14
N ILE A 210 6.93 9.75 -1.12
CA ILE A 210 7.52 8.99 -2.22
C ILE A 210 7.38 9.82 -3.50
N PRO A 211 8.44 10.46 -4.01
CA PRO A 211 8.39 11.14 -5.29
C PRO A 211 8.11 10.19 -6.43
N ILE A 212 7.22 10.57 -7.35
CA ILE A 212 6.91 9.78 -8.54
C ILE A 212 7.79 10.25 -9.69
N LYS A 213 8.67 9.38 -10.14
CA LYS A 213 9.56 9.62 -11.29
C LYS A 213 8.85 9.21 -12.58
N TYR A 214 8.53 10.18 -13.41
CA TYR A 214 7.87 9.95 -14.70
C TYR A 214 8.88 9.59 -15.78
N ARG A 215 8.54 8.56 -16.57
CA ARG A 215 9.32 8.08 -17.74
C ARG A 215 8.79 8.64 -19.06
N SER A 216 7.55 9.13 -19.06
CA SER A 216 6.92 9.69 -20.25
C SER A 216 5.91 10.80 -19.93
N GLY A 217 5.54 11.57 -20.97
CA GLY A 217 4.48 12.58 -20.88
C GLY A 217 3.04 12.03 -21.02
N LYS A 218 2.87 10.73 -21.20
CA LYS A 218 1.56 10.10 -21.39
C LYS A 218 0.65 10.30 -20.18
N THR A 219 -0.66 10.28 -20.41
CA THR A 219 -1.67 10.25 -19.35
C THR A 219 -1.83 8.83 -18.83
N PRO A 220 -1.77 8.59 -17.51
CA PRO A 220 -2.05 7.28 -16.95
C PRO A 220 -3.51 6.88 -17.17
N LYS A 221 -3.77 5.59 -17.17
CA LYS A 221 -5.11 4.99 -17.12
C LYS A 221 -5.34 4.27 -15.79
N TYR A 222 -4.25 3.81 -15.17
CA TYR A 222 -4.28 3.06 -13.91
C TYR A 222 -3.21 3.55 -12.93
N VAL A 223 -3.52 3.44 -11.65
CA VAL A 223 -2.56 3.54 -10.56
C VAL A 223 -2.55 2.23 -9.77
N VAL A 224 -1.35 1.76 -9.45
CA VAL A 224 -1.09 0.69 -8.49
C VAL A 224 -0.40 1.32 -7.29
N ILE A 225 -0.86 1.01 -6.09
CA ILE A 225 -0.12 1.22 -4.85
C ILE A 225 -0.03 -0.15 -4.21
N THR A 226 1.17 -0.59 -3.84
CA THR A 226 1.36 -1.80 -3.05
C THR A 226 2.08 -1.44 -1.75
N ALA A 227 1.65 -2.04 -0.66
CA ALA A 227 2.31 -1.96 0.63
C ALA A 227 2.47 -3.35 1.21
N ALA A 228 3.68 -3.71 1.65
CA ALA A 228 3.99 -5.01 2.18
C ALA A 228 4.84 -4.92 3.45
N SER A 229 4.52 -5.74 4.43
CA SER A 229 5.34 -5.86 5.65
C SER A 229 6.62 -6.68 5.43
N SER A 230 6.72 -7.41 4.30
CA SER A 230 7.91 -8.10 3.81
C SER A 230 8.04 -7.89 2.31
N TRP A 231 9.09 -7.17 1.88
CA TRP A 231 9.29 -6.78 0.48
C TRP A 231 9.44 -7.98 -0.46
N ASN A 232 10.21 -8.99 -0.01
CA ASN A 232 10.43 -10.21 -0.78
C ASN A 232 9.35 -11.29 -0.51
N GLY A 233 8.19 -10.86 -0.03
CA GLY A 233 7.09 -11.77 0.31
C GLY A 233 6.48 -12.51 -0.86
N ALA A 234 6.58 -11.96 -2.08
CA ALA A 234 6.19 -12.64 -3.32
C ALA A 234 7.04 -13.91 -3.57
N ASP A 235 8.28 -13.91 -3.10
CA ASP A 235 9.23 -15.02 -3.15
C ASP A 235 9.25 -15.80 -1.82
N PHE A 236 8.16 -15.76 -1.06
CA PHE A 236 8.00 -16.42 0.24
C PHE A 236 9.14 -16.12 1.23
N THR A 237 9.71 -14.91 1.19
CA THR A 237 10.84 -14.52 2.04
C THR A 237 10.44 -13.36 2.94
N GLY A 238 10.71 -13.50 4.25
CA GLY A 238 10.46 -12.45 5.24
C GLY A 238 10.49 -12.94 6.69
N GLY A 239 10.18 -12.02 7.60
CA GLY A 239 10.16 -12.25 9.04
C GLY A 239 8.73 -12.36 9.58
N SER A 240 8.39 -13.50 10.17
CA SER A 240 7.07 -13.69 10.79
C SER A 240 6.84 -12.67 11.91
N GLY A 241 5.76 -11.89 11.78
CA GLY A 241 5.43 -10.80 12.69
C GLY A 241 6.02 -9.44 12.29
N SER A 242 6.75 -9.32 11.16
CA SER A 242 7.05 -8.01 10.57
C SER A 242 5.75 -7.26 10.32
N THR A 243 5.66 -6.03 10.80
CA THR A 243 4.42 -5.25 10.82
C THR A 243 4.64 -3.88 10.21
N LEU A 244 3.80 -3.54 9.24
CA LEU A 244 3.68 -2.20 8.68
C LEU A 244 2.29 -1.65 9.03
N TYR A 245 2.26 -0.52 9.73
CA TYR A 245 1.06 0.30 9.87
C TYR A 245 1.11 1.37 8.79
N LEU A 246 -0.02 1.65 8.16
CA LEU A 246 -0.15 2.63 7.10
C LEU A 246 -1.42 3.44 7.31
N ASP A 247 -1.31 4.77 7.18
CA ASP A 247 -2.40 5.67 7.48
C ASP A 247 -2.30 6.97 6.69
N GLU A 248 -3.45 7.64 6.48
CA GLU A 248 -3.56 8.98 5.89
C GLU A 248 -2.75 9.15 4.60
N LEU A 249 -2.89 8.21 3.66
CA LEU A 249 -2.27 8.35 2.34
C LEU A 249 -2.84 9.53 1.58
N GLN A 250 -2.00 10.18 0.78
CA GLN A 250 -2.40 11.32 -0.04
C GLN A 250 -1.53 11.43 -1.29
N PHE A 251 -2.15 11.69 -2.44
CA PHE A 251 -1.43 12.15 -3.63
C PHE A 251 -1.19 13.66 -3.55
N ASN A 252 0.03 14.08 -3.89
CA ASN A 252 0.46 15.48 -3.95
C ASN A 252 0.65 15.92 -5.41
N TYR A 253 0.15 17.14 -5.78
CA TYR A 253 0.10 17.64 -7.16
C TYR A 253 0.97 18.86 -7.39
#